data_735abfa2357130e69a70e2571dcceeb6
#
_entry.id   735abfa2357130e69a70e2571dcceeb6
#
_cell.length_a   1.000
_cell.length_b   1.000
_cell.length_c   1.000
_cell.angle_alpha   90.00
_cell.angle_beta   90.00
_cell.angle_gamma   90.00
#
_symmetry.space_group_name_H-M   'P 1'
#
loop_
_entity.id
_entity.type
_entity.pdbx_description
1 polymer ?
#
loop_
_entity_poly.entity_id
_entity_poly.type
_entity_poly.pdbx_seq_one_letter_code
_entity_poly.pdbx_strand_id
1 'polypeptide(L)'
;GTYYVKELGHTDSAINALYYCSSTNPQAVTVTAGGTASVSFTNKLNTGSVKLIKSTNTGANLSGWQIGLYTDSDCTNAVAGSPFVTGADGAVTVSGLQKGTYYAKEIPTDDPYWGFDTAVKSVTVAVAQTAEVTFTNTHYGRIEIRKTTNTGNQLGGWTFRVRDSEGNSYGDFTTDDNGYACTQNLPLGRYTVVELPT
;
A
#
# COMPACT_ATOMS: atom_id res chain seq x y z
N GLY A 1 -28.63 10.03 49.50
CA GLY A 1 -27.84 11.14 48.98
C GLY A 1 -27.27 10.82 47.63
N THR A 2 -26.77 11.85 46.91
CA THR A 2 -26.10 11.68 45.61
C THR A 2 -24.61 11.51 45.81
N TYR A 3 -24.04 10.50 45.19
CA TYR A 3 -22.62 10.15 45.22
C TYR A 3 -22.07 10.12 43.80
N TYR A 4 -20.75 10.28 43.66
CA TYR A 4 -20.06 10.20 42.37
C TYR A 4 -19.09 9.03 42.43
N VAL A 5 -19.26 8.07 41.52
CA VAL A 5 -18.42 6.89 41.42
C VAL A 5 -17.49 7.07 40.22
N LYS A 6 -16.21 6.90 40.42
CA LYS A 6 -15.17 7.05 39.40
C LYS A 6 -14.39 5.75 39.22
N GLU A 7 -14.26 5.29 37.99
CA GLU A 7 -13.30 4.25 37.62
C GLU A 7 -11.89 4.84 37.60
N LEU A 8 -10.96 4.20 38.33
CA LEU A 8 -9.56 4.62 38.44
C LEU A 8 -8.63 3.86 37.49
N GLY A 9 -9.15 2.90 36.72
CA GLY A 9 -8.40 2.03 35.84
C GLY A 9 -8.12 0.65 36.46
N HIS A 10 -7.36 -0.16 35.75
CA HIS A 10 -6.97 -1.51 36.17
C HIS A 10 -5.67 -1.46 36.97
N THR A 11 -5.54 -2.32 38.01
CA THR A 11 -4.33 -2.41 38.84
C THR A 11 -3.13 -2.96 38.07
N ASP A 12 -3.36 -3.81 37.09
CA ASP A 12 -2.35 -4.22 36.11
C ASP A 12 -2.19 -3.14 35.03
N SER A 13 -1.00 -2.55 34.95
CA SER A 13 -0.68 -1.46 34.04
C SER A 13 -0.73 -1.90 32.54
N ALA A 14 -0.41 -3.17 32.25
CA ALA A 14 -0.48 -3.69 30.90
C ALA A 14 -1.94 -3.79 30.43
N ILE A 15 -2.84 -4.31 31.25
CA ILE A 15 -4.28 -4.34 30.94
C ILE A 15 -4.84 -2.92 30.86
N ASN A 16 -4.46 -2.03 31.76
CA ASN A 16 -4.90 -0.63 31.78
C ASN A 16 -4.49 0.10 30.49
N ALA A 17 -3.34 -0.26 29.88
CA ALA A 17 -2.90 0.31 28.61
C ALA A 17 -3.71 -0.17 27.39
N LEU A 18 -4.36 -1.35 27.50
CA LEU A 18 -5.13 -1.95 26.40
C LEU A 18 -6.55 -1.38 26.28
N TYR A 19 -7.10 -0.79 27.36
CA TYR A 19 -8.49 -0.35 27.40
C TYR A 19 -8.62 1.14 27.75
N TYR A 20 -9.75 1.73 27.41
CA TYR A 20 -10.19 3.03 27.90
C TYR A 20 -11.64 2.94 28.38
N CYS A 21 -11.99 3.71 29.40
CA CYS A 21 -13.38 3.85 29.85
C CYS A 21 -14.18 4.66 28.83
N SER A 22 -15.16 4.02 28.19
CA SER A 22 -16.04 4.65 27.20
C SER A 22 -17.32 5.22 27.81
N SER A 23 -17.58 4.95 29.08
CA SER A 23 -18.68 5.51 29.84
C SER A 23 -18.36 6.90 30.40
N THR A 24 -19.38 7.69 30.75
CA THR A 24 -19.19 8.90 31.55
C THR A 24 -18.45 8.56 32.84
N ASN A 25 -17.39 9.28 33.14
CA ASN A 25 -16.55 9.01 34.31
C ASN A 25 -16.13 10.35 34.96
N PRO A 26 -16.59 10.70 36.16
CA PRO A 26 -17.41 9.90 37.09
C PRO A 26 -18.90 9.83 36.71
N GLN A 27 -19.61 8.83 37.28
CA GLN A 27 -21.07 8.70 37.19
C GLN A 27 -21.72 9.09 38.52
N ALA A 28 -22.79 9.87 38.44
CA ALA A 28 -23.63 10.20 39.63
C ALA A 28 -24.60 9.05 39.92
N VAL A 29 -24.74 8.71 41.20
CA VAL A 29 -25.69 7.72 41.67
C VAL A 29 -26.37 8.19 42.92
N THR A 30 -27.69 7.97 43.05
CA THR A 30 -28.49 8.38 44.22
C THR A 30 -28.81 7.13 45.07
N VAL A 31 -28.39 7.17 46.32
CA VAL A 31 -28.73 6.13 47.34
C VAL A 31 -29.89 6.61 48.18
N THR A 32 -30.95 5.77 48.27
CA THR A 32 -32.13 5.97 49.12
C THR A 32 -32.13 5.05 50.32
N ALA A 33 -32.91 5.38 51.34
CA ALA A 33 -32.99 4.54 52.54
C ALA A 33 -33.55 3.14 52.20
N GLY A 34 -32.83 2.10 52.63
CA GLY A 34 -33.21 0.70 52.39
C GLY A 34 -33.01 0.23 50.91
N GLY A 35 -32.51 1.10 50.05
CA GLY A 35 -32.29 0.77 48.63
C GLY A 35 -30.84 0.48 48.27
N THR A 36 -30.65 -0.24 47.18
CA THR A 36 -29.36 -0.44 46.52
C THR A 36 -29.35 0.35 45.22
N ALA A 37 -28.32 1.16 45.01
CA ALA A 37 -28.13 1.88 43.74
C ALA A 37 -26.93 1.26 42.99
N SER A 38 -27.00 1.21 41.66
CA SER A 38 -25.95 0.65 40.82
C SER A 38 -25.51 1.62 39.75
N VAL A 39 -24.25 1.53 39.36
CA VAL A 39 -23.65 2.18 38.19
C VAL A 39 -22.88 1.14 37.41
N SER A 40 -22.70 1.36 36.14
CA SER A 40 -21.91 0.47 35.29
C SER A 40 -20.91 1.25 34.45
N PHE A 41 -19.70 0.71 34.33
CA PHE A 41 -18.64 1.23 33.49
C PHE A 41 -18.36 0.25 32.37
N THR A 42 -18.12 0.76 31.16
CA THR A 42 -17.77 -0.03 29.98
C THR A 42 -16.41 0.41 29.50
N ASN A 43 -15.50 -0.57 29.34
CA ASN A 43 -14.18 -0.35 28.77
C ASN A 43 -14.12 -0.90 27.35
N LYS A 44 -13.50 -0.17 26.46
CA LYS A 44 -13.23 -0.57 25.09
C LYS A 44 -11.74 -0.72 24.85
N LEU A 45 -11.38 -1.64 23.95
CA LEU A 45 -9.99 -1.80 23.54
C LEU A 45 -9.47 -0.54 22.84
N ASN A 46 -8.22 -0.21 23.10
CA ASN A 46 -7.46 0.86 22.46
C ASN A 46 -7.01 0.41 21.06
N THR A 47 -7.97 0.14 20.18
CA THR A 47 -7.70 -0.31 18.80
C THR A 47 -8.13 0.73 17.77
N GLY A 48 -7.49 0.67 16.63
CA GLY A 48 -7.85 1.39 15.43
C GLY A 48 -7.67 0.50 14.20
N SER A 49 -7.51 1.12 13.04
CA SER A 49 -7.40 0.43 11.77
C SER A 49 -6.29 1.05 10.90
N VAL A 50 -5.78 0.26 9.97
CA VAL A 50 -4.96 0.73 8.85
C VAL A 50 -5.67 0.40 7.56
N LYS A 51 -5.82 1.39 6.69
CA LYS A 51 -6.26 1.21 5.31
C LYS A 51 -5.03 1.21 4.40
N LEU A 52 -4.75 0.07 3.80
CA LEU A 52 -3.70 -0.13 2.82
C LEU A 52 -4.27 0.19 1.44
N ILE A 53 -3.63 1.09 0.72
CA ILE A 53 -4.16 1.63 -0.54
C ILE A 53 -3.15 1.38 -1.65
N LYS A 54 -3.64 0.85 -2.76
CA LYS A 54 -2.90 0.72 -4.01
C LYS A 54 -3.28 1.82 -4.98
N SER A 55 -2.27 2.44 -5.57
CA SER A 55 -2.40 3.38 -6.68
C SER A 55 -1.50 2.95 -7.84
N THR A 56 -1.86 3.32 -9.06
CA THR A 56 -1.05 3.12 -10.25
C THR A 56 -1.06 4.38 -11.10
N ASN A 57 -0.05 4.56 -11.96
CA ASN A 57 -0.01 5.68 -12.90
C ASN A 57 -1.14 5.69 -13.93
N THR A 58 -1.85 4.57 -14.11
CA THR A 58 -3.01 4.45 -15.02
C THR A 58 -4.34 4.64 -14.30
N GLY A 59 -4.35 4.57 -12.96
CA GLY A 59 -5.58 4.50 -12.17
C GLY A 59 -6.36 3.18 -12.33
N ALA A 60 -5.80 2.20 -13.03
CA ALA A 60 -6.38 0.88 -13.27
C ALA A 60 -5.54 -0.23 -12.61
N ASN A 61 -6.03 -1.48 -12.67
CA ASN A 61 -5.35 -2.65 -12.11
C ASN A 61 -5.03 -2.50 -10.62
N LEU A 62 -6.01 -2.10 -9.83
CA LEU A 62 -5.84 -1.81 -8.40
C LEU A 62 -6.09 -3.02 -7.50
N SER A 63 -6.74 -4.07 -8.01
CA SER A 63 -7.08 -5.30 -7.27
C SER A 63 -5.95 -6.33 -7.30
N GLY A 64 -5.86 -7.13 -6.25
CA GLY A 64 -4.99 -8.30 -6.21
C GLY A 64 -3.56 -8.03 -5.73
N TRP A 65 -3.23 -6.79 -5.36
CA TRP A 65 -1.90 -6.46 -4.84
C TRP A 65 -1.75 -6.91 -3.40
N GLN A 66 -0.61 -7.51 -3.10
CA GLN A 66 -0.29 -7.98 -1.75
C GLN A 66 0.54 -6.94 -1.01
N ILE A 67 0.05 -6.54 0.17
CA ILE A 67 0.73 -5.59 1.06
C ILE A 67 0.88 -6.25 2.43
N GLY A 68 2.12 -6.46 2.86
CA GLY A 68 2.44 -6.94 4.19
C GLY A 68 2.29 -5.81 5.21
N LEU A 69 1.78 -6.14 6.41
CA LEU A 69 1.73 -5.25 7.57
C LEU A 69 2.47 -5.91 8.73
N TYR A 70 3.34 -5.16 9.40
CA TYR A 70 4.29 -5.66 10.38
C TYR A 70 4.32 -4.77 11.63
N THR A 71 4.77 -5.32 12.73
CA THR A 71 4.94 -4.59 14.00
C THR A 71 6.35 -4.02 14.20
N ASP A 72 7.28 -4.34 13.30
CA ASP A 72 8.69 -3.92 13.33
C ASP A 72 9.15 -3.35 11.98
N SER A 73 10.13 -2.46 12.01
CA SER A 73 10.69 -1.78 10.82
C SER A 73 11.39 -2.71 9.84
N ASP A 74 11.89 -3.85 10.31
CA ASP A 74 12.59 -4.84 9.49
C ASP A 74 11.61 -5.77 8.76
N CYS A 75 10.29 -5.59 8.99
CA CYS A 75 9.23 -6.38 8.38
C CYS A 75 9.39 -7.89 8.61
N THR A 76 9.76 -8.30 9.84
CA THR A 76 9.95 -9.69 10.25
C THR A 76 8.77 -10.23 11.04
N ASN A 77 8.10 -9.38 11.84
CA ASN A 77 6.97 -9.74 12.69
C ASN A 77 5.65 -9.33 12.04
N ALA A 78 5.09 -10.21 11.23
CA ALA A 78 3.86 -9.95 10.49
C ALA A 78 2.63 -9.87 11.42
N VAL A 79 1.74 -8.93 11.14
CA VAL A 79 0.40 -8.87 11.72
C VAL A 79 -0.41 -10.09 11.25
N ALA A 80 -1.25 -10.65 12.14
CA ALA A 80 -2.07 -11.80 11.80
C ALA A 80 -2.93 -11.53 10.54
N GLY A 81 -2.89 -12.45 9.57
CA GLY A 81 -3.55 -12.31 8.28
C GLY A 81 -2.73 -11.60 7.20
N SER A 82 -1.54 -11.08 7.53
CA SER A 82 -0.61 -10.52 6.54
C SER A 82 -0.02 -11.63 5.63
N PRO A 83 0.17 -11.39 4.31
CA PRO A 83 -0.13 -10.17 3.59
C PRO A 83 -1.62 -9.99 3.28
N PHE A 84 -2.05 -8.74 3.17
CA PHE A 84 -3.40 -8.35 2.82
C PHE A 84 -3.51 -8.05 1.33
N VAL A 85 -4.64 -8.41 0.73
CA VAL A 85 -4.87 -8.27 -0.72
C VAL A 85 -5.85 -7.15 -1.00
N THR A 86 -5.51 -6.23 -1.93
CA THR A 86 -6.37 -5.11 -2.29
C THR A 86 -7.59 -5.55 -3.09
N GLY A 87 -8.73 -4.93 -2.81
CA GLY A 87 -9.98 -5.10 -3.54
C GLY A 87 -10.03 -4.33 -4.87
N ALA A 88 -11.19 -4.34 -5.52
CA ALA A 88 -11.41 -3.66 -6.79
C ALA A 88 -11.24 -2.12 -6.69
N ASP A 89 -11.49 -1.57 -5.52
CA ASP A 89 -11.27 -0.15 -5.19
C ASP A 89 -9.80 0.20 -4.88
N GLY A 90 -8.91 -0.77 -4.97
CA GLY A 90 -7.50 -0.61 -4.65
C GLY A 90 -7.19 -0.58 -3.16
N ALA A 91 -8.12 -0.99 -2.29
CA ALA A 91 -7.90 -0.86 -0.86
C ALA A 91 -8.22 -2.14 -0.10
N VAL A 92 -7.63 -2.27 1.08
CA VAL A 92 -7.99 -3.25 2.12
C VAL A 92 -7.82 -2.61 3.48
N THR A 93 -8.79 -2.80 4.38
CA THR A 93 -8.74 -2.26 5.74
C THR A 93 -8.47 -3.37 6.75
N VAL A 94 -7.43 -3.18 7.56
CA VAL A 94 -7.05 -4.05 8.67
C VAL A 94 -7.51 -3.39 9.96
N SER A 95 -8.47 -4.01 10.64
CA SER A 95 -9.10 -3.47 11.86
C SER A 95 -8.67 -4.21 13.10
N GLY A 96 -8.95 -3.65 14.29
CA GLY A 96 -8.66 -4.27 15.57
C GLY A 96 -7.18 -4.21 15.95
N LEU A 97 -6.41 -3.36 15.31
CA LEU A 97 -4.99 -3.17 15.63
C LEU A 97 -4.83 -2.36 16.92
N GLN A 98 -3.93 -2.79 17.80
CA GLN A 98 -3.56 -2.01 18.98
C GLN A 98 -2.99 -0.65 18.55
N LYS A 99 -3.20 0.39 19.36
CA LYS A 99 -2.55 1.67 19.12
C LYS A 99 -1.03 1.50 19.10
N GLY A 100 -0.37 2.09 18.12
CA GLY A 100 1.09 1.97 17.96
C GLY A 100 1.52 2.24 16.54
N THR A 101 2.82 2.07 16.29
CA THR A 101 3.41 2.20 14.96
C THR A 101 3.50 0.83 14.30
N TYR A 102 3.05 0.76 13.06
CA TYR A 102 3.14 -0.40 12.18
C TYR A 102 3.95 -0.04 10.93
N TYR A 103 4.39 -1.05 10.23
CA TYR A 103 5.19 -0.91 9.02
C TYR A 103 4.53 -1.70 7.90
N ALA A 104 4.34 -1.05 6.77
CA ALA A 104 3.74 -1.67 5.60
C ALA A 104 4.78 -1.79 4.49
N LYS A 105 4.73 -2.90 3.74
CA LYS A 105 5.59 -3.17 2.61
C LYS A 105 4.82 -3.87 1.51
N GLU A 106 4.91 -3.38 0.29
CA GLU A 106 4.36 -4.08 -0.87
C GLU A 106 5.18 -5.33 -1.20
N ILE A 107 4.52 -6.39 -1.62
CA ILE A 107 5.16 -7.62 -2.12
C ILE A 107 5.11 -7.58 -3.65
N PRO A 108 6.28 -7.39 -4.31
CA PRO A 108 6.35 -7.35 -5.77
C PRO A 108 5.92 -8.67 -6.40
N THR A 109 5.42 -8.60 -7.62
CA THR A 109 5.20 -9.75 -8.50
C THR A 109 6.37 -9.87 -9.50
N ASP A 110 6.41 -10.96 -10.27
CA ASP A 110 7.43 -11.18 -11.31
C ASP A 110 7.08 -10.50 -12.65
N ASP A 111 6.02 -9.67 -12.70
CA ASP A 111 5.63 -8.98 -13.92
C ASP A 111 6.63 -7.87 -14.27
N PRO A 112 7.38 -8.01 -15.40
CA PRO A 112 8.45 -7.08 -15.76
C PRO A 112 7.94 -5.71 -16.24
N TYR A 113 6.63 -5.56 -16.43
CA TYR A 113 6.03 -4.29 -16.85
C TYR A 113 5.65 -3.36 -15.69
N TRP A 114 5.91 -3.78 -14.44
CA TRP A 114 5.64 -2.97 -13.27
C TRP A 114 6.91 -2.48 -12.59
N GLY A 115 6.95 -1.18 -12.29
CA GLY A 115 7.85 -0.59 -11.31
C GLY A 115 7.15 -0.53 -9.96
N PHE A 116 7.67 -1.26 -8.97
CA PHE A 116 7.06 -1.42 -7.65
C PHE A 116 7.52 -0.35 -6.67
N ASP A 117 6.61 0.06 -5.79
CA ASP A 117 6.94 0.87 -4.61
C ASP A 117 7.45 -0.06 -3.49
N THR A 118 8.76 -0.26 -3.46
CA THR A 118 9.41 -1.21 -2.54
C THR A 118 9.74 -0.62 -1.17
N ALA A 119 9.39 0.64 -0.92
CA ALA A 119 9.69 1.32 0.33
C ALA A 119 8.90 0.71 1.50
N VAL A 120 9.56 0.54 2.64
CA VAL A 120 8.88 0.27 3.91
C VAL A 120 8.28 1.60 4.42
N LYS A 121 6.98 1.61 4.68
CA LYS A 121 6.25 2.80 5.13
C LYS A 121 5.73 2.61 6.53
N SER A 122 6.05 3.54 7.42
CA SER A 122 5.49 3.55 8.77
C SER A 122 4.09 4.17 8.78
N VAL A 123 3.21 3.64 9.63
CA VAL A 123 1.85 4.14 9.84
C VAL A 123 1.49 4.05 11.32
N THR A 124 0.94 5.11 11.88
CA THR A 124 0.58 5.16 13.30
C THR A 124 -0.91 4.93 13.47
N VAL A 125 -1.26 3.89 14.21
CA VAL A 125 -2.64 3.57 14.60
C VAL A 125 -3.01 4.33 15.85
N ALA A 126 -4.05 5.15 15.77
CA ALA A 126 -4.69 5.81 16.90
C ALA A 126 -6.02 5.15 17.24
N VAL A 127 -6.46 5.29 18.49
CA VAL A 127 -7.71 4.68 18.99
C VAL A 127 -8.91 5.19 18.19
N ALA A 128 -9.74 4.26 17.74
CA ALA A 128 -10.96 4.52 16.97
C ALA A 128 -10.74 5.33 15.67
N GLN A 129 -9.51 5.33 15.15
CA GLN A 129 -9.15 5.99 13.89
C GLN A 129 -8.71 4.96 12.85
N THR A 130 -8.86 5.33 11.59
CA THR A 130 -8.28 4.60 10.45
C THR A 130 -7.15 5.45 9.88
N ALA A 131 -5.93 4.95 9.99
CA ALA A 131 -4.76 5.53 9.33
C ALA A 131 -4.62 4.96 7.93
N GLU A 132 -4.08 5.74 6.99
CA GLU A 132 -3.93 5.32 5.60
C GLU A 132 -2.46 5.26 5.20
N VAL A 133 -2.12 4.29 4.35
CA VAL A 133 -0.81 4.20 3.70
C VAL A 133 -1.01 3.76 2.25
N THR A 134 -0.36 4.48 1.31
CA THR A 134 -0.53 4.27 -0.13
C THR A 134 0.77 3.77 -0.75
N PHE A 135 0.67 2.76 -1.63
CA PHE A 135 1.73 2.27 -2.50
C PHE A 135 1.38 2.58 -3.94
N THR A 136 2.30 3.22 -4.67
CA THR A 136 2.08 3.66 -6.05
C THR A 136 3.03 2.93 -6.98
N ASN A 137 2.49 2.12 -7.90
CA ASN A 137 3.26 1.43 -8.91
C ASN A 137 3.14 2.11 -10.26
N THR A 138 4.19 1.97 -11.05
CA THR A 138 4.24 2.49 -12.42
C THR A 138 4.13 1.34 -13.40
N HIS A 139 3.11 1.39 -14.26
CA HIS A 139 2.97 0.48 -15.38
C HIS A 139 3.72 1.04 -16.59
N TYR A 140 4.55 0.21 -17.18
CA TYR A 140 5.38 0.52 -18.33
C TYR A 140 4.88 -0.20 -19.58
N GLY A 141 5.35 0.25 -20.75
CA GLY A 141 5.22 -0.43 -22.02
C GLY A 141 6.58 -0.73 -22.63
N ARG A 142 6.60 -1.40 -23.76
CA ARG A 142 7.78 -1.61 -24.61
C ARG A 142 7.42 -1.41 -26.06
N ILE A 143 8.42 -1.11 -26.90
CA ILE A 143 8.28 -1.03 -28.35
C ILE A 143 9.09 -2.16 -28.95
N GLU A 144 8.41 -3.03 -29.70
CA GLU A 144 9.07 -3.99 -30.57
C GLU A 144 9.35 -3.33 -31.93
N ILE A 145 10.55 -3.50 -32.42
CA ILE A 145 11.00 -3.00 -33.72
C ILE A 145 11.27 -4.22 -34.60
N ARG A 146 10.69 -4.24 -35.78
CA ARG A 146 10.86 -5.30 -36.78
C ARG A 146 11.40 -4.71 -38.06
N LYS A 147 12.62 -5.08 -38.40
CA LYS A 147 13.26 -4.69 -39.69
C LYS A 147 12.93 -5.71 -40.78
N THR A 148 12.59 -5.20 -41.93
CA THR A 148 12.41 -6.00 -43.14
C THR A 148 13.20 -5.37 -44.28
N THR A 149 13.65 -6.20 -45.24
CA THR A 149 14.26 -5.78 -46.50
C THR A 149 13.52 -6.45 -47.65
N ASN A 150 13.65 -5.91 -48.83
CA ASN A 150 13.00 -6.46 -50.04
C ASN A 150 13.53 -7.87 -50.44
N THR A 151 14.69 -8.26 -49.91
CA THR A 151 15.30 -9.58 -50.13
C THR A 151 15.04 -10.55 -48.99
N GLY A 152 14.54 -10.07 -47.85
CA GLY A 152 14.40 -10.86 -46.64
C GLY A 152 15.72 -11.20 -45.93
N ASN A 153 16.84 -10.63 -46.39
CA ASN A 153 18.18 -10.89 -45.86
C ASN A 153 18.77 -9.62 -45.22
N GLN A 154 19.89 -9.76 -44.47
CA GLN A 154 20.60 -8.64 -43.87
C GLN A 154 19.71 -7.83 -42.91
N LEU A 155 19.05 -8.52 -41.99
CA LEU A 155 18.07 -7.92 -41.06
C LEU A 155 18.75 -7.46 -39.79
N GLY A 156 19.94 -7.96 -39.45
CA GLY A 156 20.71 -7.57 -38.25
C GLY A 156 21.51 -6.30 -38.44
N GLY A 157 21.84 -5.64 -37.33
CA GLY A 157 22.75 -4.49 -37.30
C GLY A 157 22.08 -3.14 -37.59
N TRP A 158 20.79 -3.09 -37.85
CA TRP A 158 20.08 -1.83 -38.07
C TRP A 158 19.77 -1.15 -36.74
N THR A 159 20.12 0.13 -36.60
CA THR A 159 19.95 0.89 -35.37
C THR A 159 18.80 1.87 -35.45
N PHE A 160 17.94 1.86 -34.43
CA PHE A 160 16.77 2.71 -34.31
C PHE A 160 16.84 3.53 -33.02
N ARG A 161 16.57 4.83 -33.12
CA ARG A 161 16.43 5.73 -31.98
C ARG A 161 14.99 5.92 -31.61
N VAL A 162 14.69 5.77 -30.31
CA VAL A 162 13.36 6.00 -29.75
C VAL A 162 13.35 7.34 -29.02
N ARG A 163 12.37 8.19 -29.33
CA ARG A 163 12.17 9.50 -28.69
C ARG A 163 10.72 9.69 -28.29
N ASP A 164 10.48 10.43 -27.20
CA ASP A 164 9.14 10.89 -26.84
C ASP A 164 8.68 12.09 -27.70
N SER A 165 7.48 12.61 -27.40
CA SER A 165 6.91 13.77 -28.10
C SER A 165 7.66 15.09 -27.82
N GLU A 166 8.47 15.14 -26.76
CA GLU A 166 9.29 16.30 -26.37
C GLU A 166 10.69 16.24 -26.99
N GLY A 167 11.02 15.12 -27.67
CA GLY A 167 12.31 14.89 -28.30
C GLY A 167 13.37 14.25 -27.39
N ASN A 168 13.03 13.89 -26.15
CA ASN A 168 13.95 13.19 -25.25
C ASN A 168 14.24 11.78 -25.80
N SER A 169 15.52 11.38 -25.82
CA SER A 169 15.94 10.06 -26.28
C SER A 169 15.83 9.02 -25.17
N TYR A 170 15.23 7.87 -25.50
CA TYR A 170 15.12 6.70 -24.62
C TYR A 170 16.12 5.59 -24.99
N GLY A 171 16.99 5.85 -25.95
CA GLY A 171 18.07 4.96 -26.35
C GLY A 171 18.06 4.60 -27.82
N ASP A 172 19.12 3.90 -28.22
CA ASP A 172 19.32 3.34 -29.54
C ASP A 172 19.25 1.82 -29.44
N PHE A 173 18.50 1.18 -30.32
CA PHE A 173 18.21 -0.25 -30.32
C PHE A 173 18.58 -0.85 -31.66
N THR A 174 19.45 -1.88 -31.62
CA THR A 174 19.98 -2.51 -32.82
C THR A 174 19.32 -3.88 -33.02
N THR A 175 18.89 -4.15 -34.27
CA THR A 175 18.26 -5.43 -34.60
C THR A 175 19.23 -6.59 -34.60
N ASP A 176 18.75 -7.75 -34.17
CA ASP A 176 19.41 -9.04 -34.30
C ASP A 176 19.30 -9.58 -35.76
N ASP A 177 19.88 -10.75 -36.02
CA ASP A 177 19.88 -11.39 -37.34
C ASP A 177 18.48 -11.76 -37.84
N ASN A 178 17.46 -11.79 -36.96
CA ASN A 178 16.05 -11.98 -37.32
C ASN A 178 15.32 -10.65 -37.57
N GLY A 179 16.04 -9.53 -37.54
CA GLY A 179 15.48 -8.20 -37.70
C GLY A 179 14.68 -7.69 -36.49
N TYR A 180 14.95 -8.23 -35.32
CA TYR A 180 14.18 -7.88 -34.10
C TYR A 180 15.02 -7.04 -33.14
N ALA A 181 14.42 -5.99 -32.61
CA ALA A 181 14.90 -5.28 -31.44
C ALA A 181 13.72 -4.92 -30.53
N CYS A 182 13.97 -4.75 -29.24
CA CYS A 182 12.96 -4.37 -28.27
C CYS A 182 13.53 -3.34 -27.30
N THR A 183 12.74 -2.34 -26.95
CA THR A 183 13.14 -1.36 -25.95
C THR A 183 13.13 -1.99 -24.54
N GLN A 184 13.78 -1.31 -23.60
CA GLN A 184 13.51 -1.50 -22.19
C GLN A 184 12.14 -0.94 -21.81
N ASN A 185 11.76 -1.01 -20.54
CA ASN A 185 10.51 -0.42 -20.04
C ASN A 185 10.48 1.10 -20.31
N LEU A 186 9.43 1.53 -20.97
CA LEU A 186 9.15 2.92 -21.31
C LEU A 186 7.94 3.43 -20.53
N PRO A 187 7.94 4.69 -20.04
CA PRO A 187 6.72 5.32 -19.57
C PRO A 187 5.61 5.24 -20.61
N LEU A 188 4.35 5.20 -20.17
CA LEU A 188 3.23 5.20 -21.11
C LEU A 188 3.16 6.54 -21.84
N GLY A 189 3.09 6.53 -23.17
CA GLY A 189 3.11 7.74 -23.97
C GLY A 189 3.18 7.48 -25.48
N ARG A 190 3.38 8.55 -26.21
CA ARG A 190 3.59 8.51 -27.66
C ARG A 190 5.08 8.63 -27.94
N TYR A 191 5.59 7.77 -28.82
CA TYR A 191 7.00 7.72 -29.21
C TYR A 191 7.15 7.80 -30.72
N THR A 192 8.31 8.31 -31.14
CA THR A 192 8.79 8.27 -32.53
C THR A 192 10.00 7.35 -32.59
N VAL A 193 9.99 6.42 -33.53
CA VAL A 193 11.10 5.52 -33.82
C VAL A 193 11.72 5.94 -35.13
N VAL A 194 13.03 6.21 -35.13
CA VAL A 194 13.77 6.67 -36.32
C VAL A 194 14.93 5.73 -36.57
N GLU A 195 15.00 5.19 -37.80
CA GLU A 195 16.17 4.44 -38.27
C GLU A 195 17.35 5.41 -38.43
N LEU A 196 18.50 5.04 -37.85
CA LEU A 196 19.70 5.85 -37.98
C LEU A 196 20.48 5.47 -39.26
N PRO A 197 21.06 6.45 -39.96
CA PRO A 197 21.93 6.14 -41.10
C PRO A 197 23.11 5.29 -40.63
N THR A 198 23.45 4.32 -41.43
CA THR A 198 24.65 3.46 -41.29
C THR A 198 25.89 4.19 -41.77
#